data_e85419ce305588856cdb4249ac6264d4
#
_entry.id   e85419ce305588856cdb4249ac6264d4
#
_cell.length_a   1.000
_cell.length_b   1.000
_cell.length_c   1.000
_cell.angle_alpha   90.00
_cell.angle_beta   90.00
_cell.angle_gamma   90.00
#
_symmetry.space_group_name_H-M   'P 1'
#
loop_
_entity.id
_entity.type
_entity.pdbx_description
1 polymer ?
#
loop_
_entity_poly.entity_id
_entity_poly.type
_entity_poly.pdbx_seq_one_letter_code
_entity_poly.pdbx_strand_id
1 'polypeptide(L)'
;MSASLSDDSLSTHIETMMVEQNPRGMQHLYAKQETGTYLRAAKSLHHAQGTVLIGTGFAVNNTFETDGPVGAIALYKVLEKLGKQPILVTGNPLYSALKNDFNCFELPINSIENARTFSIKALEQLKPDCVLSIERPGLNEHQRYYNMRGIDISEHCGCFDFFITEAPCPTI
;
A
#
# COMPACT_ATOMS: atom_id res chain seq x y z
N MET A 1 -12.52 17.76 33.26
CA MET A 1 -12.86 16.56 32.48
C MET A 1 -12.57 16.87 31.01
N SER A 2 -11.54 16.30 30.46
CA SER A 2 -11.23 16.44 29.01
C SER A 2 -12.28 15.62 28.26
N ALA A 3 -13.12 16.27 27.45
CA ALA A 3 -14.02 15.56 26.55
C ALA A 3 -13.17 14.77 25.58
N SER A 4 -13.31 13.45 25.54
CA SER A 4 -12.68 12.64 24.52
C SER A 4 -13.28 13.01 23.16
N LEU A 5 -12.43 13.31 22.17
CA LEU A 5 -12.88 13.50 20.79
C LEU A 5 -13.52 12.19 20.30
N SER A 6 -14.61 12.29 19.52
CA SER A 6 -15.13 11.11 18.81
C SER A 6 -14.11 10.65 17.76
N ASP A 7 -14.18 9.37 17.36
CA ASP A 7 -13.31 8.81 16.30
C ASP A 7 -13.40 9.63 15.01
N ASP A 8 -14.59 10.08 14.62
CA ASP A 8 -14.80 10.91 13.44
C ASP A 8 -14.10 12.26 13.57
N SER A 9 -14.22 12.91 14.72
CA SER A 9 -13.58 14.20 14.97
C SER A 9 -12.06 14.05 15.00
N LEU A 10 -11.53 12.99 15.61
CA LEU A 10 -10.10 12.71 15.64
C LEU A 10 -9.57 12.41 14.23
N SER A 11 -10.28 11.58 13.47
CA SER A 11 -9.91 11.24 12.08
C SER A 11 -9.85 12.51 11.21
N THR A 12 -10.89 13.32 11.25
CA THR A 12 -10.94 14.57 10.48
C THR A 12 -9.79 15.51 10.85
N HIS A 13 -9.46 15.60 12.14
CA HIS A 13 -8.34 16.43 12.60
C HIS A 13 -7.00 15.93 12.06
N ILE A 14 -6.76 14.60 12.10
CA ILE A 14 -5.54 13.99 11.54
C ILE A 14 -5.47 14.23 10.03
N GLU A 15 -6.55 13.99 9.30
CA GLU A 15 -6.62 14.20 7.83
C GLU A 15 -6.28 15.66 7.49
N THR A 16 -6.87 16.62 8.18
CA THR A 16 -6.63 18.04 7.99
C THR A 16 -5.16 18.38 8.21
N MET A 17 -4.57 17.94 9.31
CA MET A 17 -3.16 18.18 9.61
C MET A 17 -2.22 17.61 8.53
N MET A 18 -2.52 16.42 8.02
CA MET A 18 -1.71 15.77 6.98
C MET A 18 -1.78 16.53 5.65
N VAL A 19 -2.91 17.14 5.34
CA VAL A 19 -3.18 17.80 4.05
C VAL A 19 -2.71 19.26 4.04
N GLU A 20 -2.87 19.99 5.15
CA GLU A 20 -2.61 21.44 5.23
C GLU A 20 -1.16 21.82 4.88
N GLN A 21 -0.20 20.97 5.20
CA GLN A 21 1.22 21.25 4.97
C GLN A 21 1.78 20.55 3.72
N ASN A 22 0.92 19.94 2.90
CA ASN A 22 1.38 19.20 1.72
C ASN A 22 1.39 20.09 0.46
N PRO A 23 2.58 20.44 -0.08
CA PRO A 23 2.71 21.35 -1.23
C PRO A 23 2.31 20.72 -2.57
N ARG A 24 2.00 19.41 -2.61
CA ARG A 24 1.71 18.66 -3.84
C ARG A 24 0.24 18.67 -4.25
N GLY A 25 -0.55 19.64 -3.76
CA GLY A 25 -1.95 19.78 -4.15
C GLY A 25 -2.90 18.80 -3.47
N MET A 26 -2.48 18.14 -2.40
CA MET A 26 -3.33 17.19 -1.64
C MET A 26 -4.63 17.83 -1.12
N GLN A 27 -4.63 19.14 -0.85
CA GLN A 27 -5.83 19.86 -0.45
C GLN A 27 -6.95 19.78 -1.52
N HIS A 28 -6.59 19.80 -2.80
CA HIS A 28 -7.56 19.67 -3.90
C HIS A 28 -8.13 18.24 -4.00
N LEU A 29 -7.31 17.24 -3.72
CA LEU A 29 -7.76 15.84 -3.68
C LEU A 29 -8.65 15.60 -2.46
N TYR A 30 -8.24 16.09 -1.28
CA TYR A 30 -8.99 15.96 -0.05
C TYR A 30 -10.38 16.62 -0.16
N ALA A 31 -10.49 17.79 -0.79
CA ALA A 31 -11.77 18.46 -1.01
C ALA A 31 -12.73 17.68 -1.93
N LYS A 32 -12.24 16.70 -2.69
CA LYS A 32 -13.04 15.82 -3.56
C LYS A 32 -13.30 14.44 -2.97
N GLN A 33 -12.61 14.11 -1.88
CA GLN A 33 -12.73 12.82 -1.22
C GLN A 33 -13.98 12.78 -0.33
N GLU A 34 -14.57 11.60 -0.20
CA GLU A 34 -15.65 11.40 0.76
C GLU A 34 -15.15 11.56 2.19
N THR A 35 -15.95 12.23 3.02
CA THR A 35 -15.64 12.41 4.44
C THR A 35 -15.48 11.06 5.16
N GLY A 36 -14.50 10.96 6.05
CA GLY A 36 -14.26 9.77 6.89
C GLY A 36 -13.56 8.60 6.18
N THR A 37 -12.96 8.85 5.02
CA THR A 37 -12.20 7.81 4.30
C THR A 37 -11.04 7.28 5.13
N TYR A 38 -10.30 8.13 5.81
CA TYR A 38 -9.21 7.74 6.70
C TYR A 38 -9.69 6.83 7.84
N LEU A 39 -10.79 7.17 8.49
CA LEU A 39 -11.38 6.35 9.55
C LEU A 39 -11.86 4.99 9.01
N ARG A 40 -12.48 4.97 7.81
CA ARG A 40 -12.88 3.71 7.17
C ARG A 40 -11.67 2.82 6.89
N ALA A 41 -10.58 3.37 6.38
CA ALA A 41 -9.33 2.65 6.16
C ALA A 41 -8.77 2.07 7.47
N ALA A 42 -8.69 2.88 8.53
CA ALA A 42 -8.25 2.44 9.84
C ALA A 42 -9.14 1.32 10.42
N LYS A 43 -10.46 1.43 10.27
CA LYS A 43 -11.43 0.40 10.69
C LYS A 43 -11.26 -0.89 9.88
N SER A 44 -11.03 -0.81 8.56
CA SER A 44 -10.78 -1.99 7.72
C SER A 44 -9.54 -2.75 8.19
N LEU A 45 -8.45 -2.07 8.48
CA LEU A 45 -7.24 -2.68 9.05
C LEU A 45 -7.49 -3.25 10.45
N HIS A 46 -8.23 -2.53 11.29
CA HIS A 46 -8.54 -2.98 12.65
C HIS A 46 -9.41 -4.25 12.64
N HIS A 47 -10.38 -4.35 11.74
CA HIS A 47 -11.30 -5.47 11.65
C HIS A 47 -10.71 -6.70 10.92
N ALA A 48 -9.66 -6.57 10.14
CA ALA A 48 -8.96 -7.71 9.56
C ALA A 48 -8.59 -8.71 10.67
N GLN A 49 -8.87 -10.00 10.49
CA GLN A 49 -8.63 -11.00 11.52
C GLN A 49 -7.36 -11.83 11.27
N GLY A 50 -6.86 -11.87 10.05
CA GLY A 50 -5.73 -12.69 9.63
C GLY A 50 -4.71 -11.92 8.80
N THR A 51 -4.53 -12.34 7.55
CA THR A 51 -3.51 -11.84 6.66
C THR A 51 -3.82 -10.43 6.14
N VAL A 52 -2.84 -9.53 6.28
CA VAL A 52 -2.87 -8.19 5.66
C VAL A 52 -1.69 -8.07 4.70
N LEU A 53 -1.97 -7.90 3.40
CA LEU A 53 -0.92 -7.67 2.41
C LEU A 53 -0.59 -6.19 2.33
N ILE A 54 0.69 -5.86 2.39
CA ILE A 54 1.21 -4.49 2.31
C ILE A 54 2.13 -4.39 1.10
N GLY A 55 1.62 -3.88 -0.01
CA GLY A 55 2.43 -3.56 -1.19
C GLY A 55 3.24 -2.31 -0.95
N THR A 56 4.55 -2.36 -1.14
CA THR A 56 5.42 -1.19 -0.94
C THR A 56 6.65 -1.21 -1.83
N GLY A 57 7.23 -0.03 -2.01
CA GLY A 57 8.49 0.19 -2.73
C GLY A 57 8.35 0.09 -4.24
N PHE A 58 9.18 0.81 -4.93
CA PHE A 58 9.38 0.72 -6.38
C PHE A 58 10.84 1.03 -6.71
N ALA A 59 11.26 0.67 -7.92
CA ALA A 59 12.63 0.85 -8.34
C ALA A 59 12.97 2.32 -8.59
N VAL A 60 14.12 2.74 -8.07
CA VAL A 60 14.73 4.05 -8.33
C VAL A 60 16.18 3.83 -8.72
N ASN A 61 16.51 4.08 -9.98
CA ASN A 61 17.82 3.74 -10.55
C ASN A 61 18.14 2.24 -10.33
N ASN A 62 19.25 1.95 -9.63
CA ASN A 62 19.69 0.59 -9.31
C ASN A 62 19.31 0.17 -7.87
N THR A 63 18.40 0.88 -7.22
CA THR A 63 17.96 0.65 -5.85
C THR A 63 16.43 0.79 -5.74
N PHE A 64 15.92 1.16 -4.59
CA PHE A 64 14.49 1.37 -4.33
C PHE A 64 14.25 2.68 -3.60
N GLU A 65 13.04 3.20 -3.74
CA GLU A 65 12.56 4.34 -2.93
C GLU A 65 12.47 3.95 -1.46
N THR A 66 12.84 4.88 -0.58
CA THR A 66 12.93 4.60 0.88
C THR A 66 11.72 5.08 1.68
N ASP A 67 10.93 6.00 1.18
CA ASP A 67 9.79 6.59 1.90
C ASP A 67 8.72 5.56 2.22
N GLY A 68 8.19 4.88 1.23
CA GLY A 68 7.16 3.87 1.35
C GLY A 68 7.57 2.70 2.26
N PRO A 69 8.73 2.07 2.06
CA PRO A 69 9.18 0.95 2.89
C PRO A 69 9.25 1.26 4.39
N VAL A 70 9.68 2.45 4.79
CA VAL A 70 9.73 2.84 6.21
C VAL A 70 8.33 2.90 6.81
N GLY A 71 7.36 3.52 6.11
CA GLY A 71 5.96 3.56 6.51
C GLY A 71 5.33 2.17 6.56
N ALA A 72 5.61 1.33 5.56
CA ALA A 72 5.12 -0.04 5.49
C ALA A 72 5.63 -0.90 6.65
N ILE A 73 6.92 -0.80 7.00
CA ILE A 73 7.52 -1.50 8.14
C ILE A 73 6.92 -1.02 9.47
N ALA A 74 6.68 0.29 9.61
CA ALA A 74 6.05 0.82 10.81
C ALA A 74 4.63 0.25 10.98
N LEU A 75 3.84 0.24 9.91
CA LEU A 75 2.49 -0.35 9.92
C LEU A 75 2.53 -1.87 10.14
N TYR A 76 3.45 -2.59 9.50
CA TYR A 76 3.68 -4.02 9.70
C TYR A 76 3.83 -4.34 11.19
N LYS A 77 4.72 -3.63 11.90
CA LYS A 77 4.95 -3.83 13.34
C LYS A 77 3.72 -3.51 14.20
N VAL A 78 2.92 -2.53 13.81
CA VAL A 78 1.66 -2.21 14.50
C VAL A 78 0.66 -3.36 14.30
N LEU A 79 0.50 -3.86 13.08
CA LEU A 79 -0.41 -4.95 12.77
C LEU A 79 -0.02 -6.26 13.50
N GLU A 80 1.28 -6.58 13.58
CA GLU A 80 1.76 -7.71 14.41
C GLU A 80 1.35 -7.55 15.87
N LYS A 81 1.55 -6.36 16.46
CA LYS A 81 1.14 -6.08 17.84
C LYS A 81 -0.37 -6.19 18.06
N LEU A 82 -1.16 -5.97 17.02
CA LEU A 82 -2.61 -6.15 17.02
C LEU A 82 -3.03 -7.60 16.74
N GLY A 83 -2.08 -8.54 16.66
CA GLY A 83 -2.34 -9.97 16.43
C GLY A 83 -2.69 -10.32 14.99
N LYS A 84 -2.43 -9.43 14.02
CA LYS A 84 -2.59 -9.69 12.59
C LYS A 84 -1.39 -10.43 12.01
N GLN A 85 -1.51 -10.90 10.78
CA GLN A 85 -0.44 -11.55 10.02
C GLN A 85 -0.05 -10.68 8.80
N PRO A 86 0.73 -9.60 9.01
CA PRO A 86 1.15 -8.76 7.90
C PRO A 86 2.16 -9.46 7.01
N ILE A 87 2.08 -9.23 5.71
CA ILE A 87 3.02 -9.70 4.69
C ILE A 87 3.41 -8.51 3.81
N LEU A 88 4.70 -8.20 3.74
CA LEU A 88 5.22 -7.20 2.80
C LEU A 88 5.27 -7.80 1.40
N VAL A 89 4.60 -7.20 0.43
CA VAL A 89 4.62 -7.62 -0.97
C VAL A 89 5.45 -6.63 -1.75
N THR A 90 6.62 -7.06 -2.20
CA THR A 90 7.56 -6.17 -2.89
C THR A 90 8.48 -6.95 -3.84
N GLY A 91 9.02 -6.25 -4.82
CA GLY A 91 10.01 -6.79 -5.76
C GLY A 91 11.45 -6.56 -5.31
N ASN A 92 12.39 -7.18 -6.04
CA ASN A 92 13.81 -6.91 -5.85
C ASN A 92 14.17 -5.48 -6.33
N PRO A 93 15.17 -4.81 -5.69
CA PRO A 93 16.05 -5.34 -4.63
C PRO A 93 15.49 -5.26 -3.20
N LEU A 94 14.34 -4.59 -2.98
CA LEU A 94 13.76 -4.40 -1.65
C LEU A 94 13.36 -5.75 -1.00
N TYR A 95 12.80 -6.69 -1.76
CA TYR A 95 12.48 -8.03 -1.25
C TYR A 95 13.71 -8.70 -0.61
N SER A 96 14.85 -8.69 -1.32
CA SER A 96 16.10 -9.28 -0.81
C SER A 96 16.62 -8.58 0.45
N ALA A 97 16.35 -7.29 0.61
CA ALA A 97 16.74 -6.51 1.78
C ALA A 97 15.87 -6.83 3.01
N LEU A 98 14.60 -7.19 2.83
CA LEU A 98 13.62 -7.32 3.93
C LEU A 98 13.29 -8.76 4.33
N LYS A 99 13.44 -9.73 3.43
CA LYS A 99 12.95 -11.11 3.61
C LYS A 99 13.52 -11.89 4.81
N ASN A 100 14.67 -11.46 5.34
CA ASN A 100 15.27 -12.12 6.49
C ASN A 100 14.71 -11.59 7.82
N ASP A 101 14.14 -10.38 7.83
CA ASP A 101 13.66 -9.69 9.02
C ASP A 101 12.14 -9.63 9.11
N PHE A 102 11.45 -9.80 8.00
CA PHE A 102 9.99 -9.66 7.88
C PHE A 102 9.38 -10.80 7.06
N ASN A 103 8.11 -11.09 7.30
CA ASN A 103 7.34 -11.96 6.41
C ASN A 103 7.10 -11.23 5.09
N CYS A 104 7.78 -11.69 4.03
CA CYS A 104 7.76 -11.07 2.71
C CYS A 104 7.27 -12.03 1.64
N PHE A 105 6.52 -11.50 0.69
CA PHE A 105 6.13 -12.19 -0.53
C PHE A 105 6.77 -11.48 -1.73
N GLU A 106 7.52 -12.23 -2.54
CA GLU A 106 8.22 -11.67 -3.68
C GLU A 106 7.25 -11.33 -4.82
N LEU A 107 7.29 -10.08 -5.27
CA LEU A 107 6.55 -9.59 -6.43
C LEU A 107 7.49 -9.60 -7.64
N PRO A 108 7.37 -10.57 -8.55
CA PRO A 108 8.26 -10.66 -9.70
C PRO A 108 7.95 -9.57 -10.72
N ILE A 109 8.95 -9.24 -11.52
CA ILE A 109 8.77 -8.42 -12.72
C ILE A 109 8.29 -9.34 -13.84
N ASN A 110 7.05 -9.18 -14.25
CA ASN A 110 6.39 -9.98 -15.28
C ASN A 110 5.76 -9.09 -16.35
N SER A 111 5.43 -9.66 -17.50
CA SER A 111 4.48 -9.01 -18.42
C SER A 111 3.14 -8.77 -17.69
N ILE A 112 2.40 -7.75 -18.09
CA ILE A 112 1.14 -7.38 -17.44
C ILE A 112 0.13 -8.55 -17.43
N GLU A 113 0.04 -9.30 -18.52
CA GLU A 113 -0.82 -10.48 -18.62
C GLU A 113 -0.44 -11.56 -17.59
N ASN A 114 0.85 -11.86 -17.45
CA ASN A 114 1.35 -12.81 -16.46
C ASN A 114 1.19 -12.29 -15.05
N ALA A 115 1.34 -10.98 -14.83
CA ALA A 115 1.18 -10.34 -13.53
C ALA A 115 -0.24 -10.51 -12.99
N ARG A 116 -1.28 -10.36 -13.81
CA ARG A 116 -2.66 -10.59 -13.38
C ARG A 116 -2.88 -12.04 -12.91
N THR A 117 -2.47 -13.01 -13.73
CA THR A 117 -2.58 -14.43 -13.36
C THR A 117 -1.80 -14.76 -12.09
N PHE A 118 -0.60 -14.18 -11.94
CA PHE A 118 0.21 -14.33 -10.74
C PHE A 118 -0.51 -13.77 -9.51
N SER A 119 -1.05 -12.56 -9.60
CA SER A 119 -1.75 -11.89 -8.47
C SER A 119 -2.98 -12.67 -8.02
N ILE A 120 -3.79 -13.17 -8.96
CA ILE A 120 -4.96 -14.01 -8.62
C ILE A 120 -4.53 -15.27 -7.85
N LYS A 121 -3.53 -16.00 -8.31
CA LYS A 121 -3.00 -17.19 -7.62
C LYS A 121 -2.43 -16.85 -6.25
N ALA A 122 -1.71 -15.72 -6.14
CA ALA A 122 -1.17 -15.26 -4.87
C ALA A 122 -2.28 -14.90 -3.87
N LEU A 123 -3.35 -14.22 -4.32
CA LEU A 123 -4.52 -13.89 -3.49
C LEU A 123 -5.25 -15.17 -3.01
N GLU A 124 -5.42 -16.15 -3.88
CA GLU A 124 -6.01 -17.46 -3.52
C GLU A 124 -5.16 -18.21 -2.47
N GLN A 125 -3.83 -18.14 -2.60
CA GLN A 125 -2.90 -18.79 -1.67
C GLN A 125 -2.83 -18.07 -0.32
N LEU A 126 -2.71 -16.74 -0.34
CA LEU A 126 -2.46 -15.92 0.85
C LEU A 126 -3.75 -15.57 1.60
N LYS A 127 -4.90 -15.61 0.94
CA LYS A 127 -6.24 -15.35 1.48
C LYS A 127 -6.29 -14.12 2.38
N PRO A 128 -5.95 -12.92 1.86
CA PRO A 128 -5.91 -11.73 2.69
C PRO A 128 -7.28 -11.29 3.15
N ASP A 129 -7.33 -10.71 4.35
CA ASP A 129 -8.49 -9.98 4.88
C ASP A 129 -8.47 -8.50 4.50
N CYS A 130 -7.30 -7.99 4.10
CA CYS A 130 -7.12 -6.64 3.60
C CYS A 130 -5.85 -6.54 2.73
N VAL A 131 -5.91 -5.73 1.69
CA VAL A 131 -4.75 -5.40 0.84
C VAL A 131 -4.52 -3.89 0.88
N LEU A 132 -3.28 -3.49 1.13
CA LEU A 132 -2.88 -2.10 1.28
C LEU A 132 -1.73 -1.77 0.34
N SER A 133 -1.76 -0.60 -0.29
CA SER A 133 -0.69 -0.07 -1.14
C SER A 133 -0.06 1.18 -0.54
N ILE A 134 1.24 1.16 -0.30
CA ILE A 134 2.01 2.31 0.22
C ILE A 134 3.15 2.64 -0.74
N GLU A 135 3.11 3.84 -1.32
CA GLU A 135 4.15 4.34 -2.24
C GLU A 135 4.46 3.35 -3.38
N ARG A 136 3.40 2.91 -4.06
CA ARG A 136 3.52 2.10 -5.28
C ARG A 136 3.06 2.91 -6.48
N PRO A 137 3.77 2.85 -7.62
CA PRO A 137 3.27 3.41 -8.87
C PRO A 137 2.05 2.60 -9.34
N GLY A 138 1.09 3.29 -9.97
CA GLY A 138 -0.05 2.67 -10.61
C GLY A 138 0.13 2.58 -12.13
N LEU A 139 -0.50 1.58 -12.76
CA LEU A 139 -0.55 1.44 -14.22
C LEU A 139 -1.32 2.61 -14.84
N ASN A 140 -0.77 3.19 -15.89
CA ASN A 140 -1.51 4.14 -16.71
C ASN A 140 -2.40 3.43 -17.75
N GLU A 141 -3.12 4.18 -18.59
CA GLU A 141 -3.99 3.66 -19.65
C GLU A 141 -3.26 2.78 -20.69
N HIS A 142 -1.93 2.95 -20.84
CA HIS A 142 -1.08 2.15 -21.71
C HIS A 142 -0.44 0.96 -21.00
N GLN A 143 -0.87 0.65 -19.77
CA GLN A 143 -0.33 -0.42 -18.93
C GLN A 143 1.18 -0.28 -18.67
N ARG A 144 1.62 0.95 -18.40
CA ARG A 144 3.00 1.32 -18.11
C ARG A 144 3.11 2.06 -16.79
N TYR A 145 4.27 1.96 -16.16
CA TYR A 145 4.65 2.71 -14.98
C TYR A 145 5.59 3.84 -15.34
N TYR A 146 5.34 5.02 -14.82
CA TYR A 146 6.20 6.18 -14.99
C TYR A 146 6.56 6.80 -13.64
N ASN A 147 7.78 7.29 -13.54
CA ASN A 147 8.16 8.10 -12.39
C ASN A 147 7.68 9.55 -12.54
N MET A 148 7.91 10.38 -11.51
CA MET A 148 7.50 11.78 -11.50
C MET A 148 8.16 12.66 -12.59
N ARG A 149 9.19 12.14 -13.29
CA ARG A 149 9.87 12.80 -14.41
C ARG A 149 9.35 12.33 -15.77
N GLY A 150 8.35 11.48 -15.81
CA GLY A 150 7.80 10.89 -17.02
C GLY A 150 8.72 9.82 -17.66
N ILE A 151 9.65 9.26 -16.89
CA ILE A 151 10.51 8.16 -17.36
C ILE A 151 9.78 6.85 -17.13
N ASP A 152 9.70 6.01 -18.17
CA ASP A 152 9.14 4.66 -18.08
C ASP A 152 10.05 3.79 -17.19
N ILE A 153 9.46 3.22 -16.14
CA ILE A 153 10.11 2.36 -15.15
C ILE A 153 9.52 0.96 -15.13
N SER A 154 8.69 0.60 -16.11
CA SER A 154 7.93 -0.65 -16.13
C SER A 154 8.82 -1.88 -16.06
N GLU A 155 10.00 -1.86 -16.69
CA GLU A 155 10.95 -2.97 -16.68
C GLU A 155 11.59 -3.24 -15.31
N HIS A 156 11.39 -2.33 -14.36
CA HIS A 156 11.94 -2.43 -13.02
C HIS A 156 10.86 -2.53 -11.92
N CYS A 157 9.59 -2.54 -12.32
CA CYS A 157 8.46 -2.55 -11.38
C CYS A 157 7.64 -3.84 -11.47
N GLY A 158 7.58 -4.59 -10.40
CA GLY A 158 6.57 -5.64 -10.25
C GLY A 158 5.17 -5.02 -10.19
N CYS A 159 4.19 -5.64 -10.84
CA CYS A 159 2.82 -5.13 -10.90
C CYS A 159 2.02 -5.52 -9.66
N PHE A 160 1.68 -4.53 -8.84
CA PHE A 160 0.85 -4.71 -7.65
C PHE A 160 -0.63 -4.33 -7.90
N ASP A 161 -0.95 -3.68 -9.00
CA ASP A 161 -2.29 -3.20 -9.33
C ASP A 161 -3.35 -4.32 -9.24
N PHE A 162 -3.01 -5.51 -9.71
CA PHE A 162 -3.94 -6.65 -9.65
C PHE A 162 -4.13 -7.24 -8.24
N PHE A 163 -3.24 -6.96 -7.30
CA PHE A 163 -3.52 -7.25 -5.90
C PHE A 163 -4.60 -6.33 -5.32
N ILE A 164 -4.77 -5.13 -5.88
CA ILE A 164 -5.83 -4.19 -5.51
C ILE A 164 -7.13 -4.50 -6.27
N THR A 165 -7.06 -4.68 -7.60
CA THR A 165 -8.26 -4.80 -8.44
C THR A 165 -8.91 -6.18 -8.40
N GLU A 166 -8.16 -7.24 -8.11
CA GLU A 166 -8.66 -8.61 -8.02
C GLU A 166 -8.84 -9.09 -6.55
N ALA A 167 -8.57 -8.25 -5.58
CA ALA A 167 -8.71 -8.62 -4.17
C ALA A 167 -10.16 -8.99 -3.82
N PRO A 168 -10.40 -10.13 -3.14
CA PRO A 168 -11.73 -10.50 -2.66
C PRO A 168 -12.09 -9.84 -1.32
N CYS A 169 -11.29 -8.89 -0.86
CA CYS A 169 -11.37 -8.23 0.45
C CYS A 169 -11.21 -6.70 0.30
N PRO A 170 -11.40 -5.92 1.38
CA PRO A 170 -11.16 -4.47 1.36
C PRO A 170 -9.74 -4.12 0.91
N THR A 171 -9.64 -3.02 0.12
CA THR A 171 -8.36 -2.47 -0.36
C THR A 171 -8.18 -1.03 0.09
N ILE A 172 -6.93 -0.62 0.37
CA ILE A 172 -6.53 0.71 0.87
C ILE A 172 -5.35 1.23 0.06
#